data_19891d211815afe471c3c04f17b2d13d
#
_entry.id   19891d211815afe471c3c04f17b2d13d
#
_cell.length_a   1.000
_cell.length_b   1.000
_cell.length_c   1.000
_cell.angle_alpha   90.00
_cell.angle_beta   90.00
_cell.angle_gamma   90.00
#
_symmetry.space_group_name_H-M   'P 1'
#
loop_
_entity.id
_entity.type
_entity.pdbx_description
1 polymer ?
#
loop_
_entity_poly.entity_id
_entity_poly.type
_entity_poly.pdbx_seq_one_letter_code
_entity_poly.pdbx_strand_id
1 'polypeptide(L)'
;MPASTRHDKWSINRHWLALLLVGATALLPFQPSKAEEAFTIKSLETKLVDGVYQLDCRIDYHFSEEALAALQNGVPFLILLNIEVEQVRWYWNKNLAELEQGYLLLYHALSEKFILHNLNSGAQEHYATLDAALNALGRVTNLPLLDAKLLVPDARYQVKVRTYLDIESLPAPMRPLAYISSDWKLDSDWVSWPLTQ
;
A
#
# COMPACT_ATOMS: atom_id res chain seq x y z
N MET A 1 7.65 -51.00 -76.11
CA MET A 1 7.51 -50.96 -74.64
C MET A 1 8.19 -49.74 -74.11
N PRO A 2 7.48 -48.72 -73.62
CA PRO A 2 8.13 -47.68 -72.83
C PRO A 2 7.56 -47.70 -71.38
N ALA A 3 8.43 -47.57 -70.40
CA ALA A 3 8.13 -47.49 -69.00
C ALA A 3 7.59 -46.09 -68.61
N SER A 4 6.46 -46.11 -67.90
CA SER A 4 5.81 -44.92 -67.36
C SER A 4 6.51 -44.53 -66.03
N THR A 5 7.08 -43.36 -65.95
CA THR A 5 7.53 -42.76 -64.72
C THR A 5 6.42 -41.92 -64.11
N ARG A 6 5.90 -42.36 -62.96
CA ARG A 6 4.86 -41.70 -62.19
C ARG A 6 5.55 -40.67 -61.27
N HIS A 7 5.30 -39.39 -61.56
CA HIS A 7 5.67 -38.30 -60.66
C HIS A 7 4.57 -38.13 -59.60
N ASP A 8 4.83 -38.56 -58.40
CA ASP A 8 4.01 -38.24 -57.25
C ASP A 8 4.23 -36.77 -56.80
N LYS A 9 3.21 -35.92 -57.07
CA LYS A 9 3.18 -34.54 -56.56
C LYS A 9 2.79 -34.60 -55.08
N TRP A 10 3.69 -34.32 -54.20
CA TRP A 10 3.44 -34.12 -52.80
C TRP A 10 2.73 -32.77 -52.60
N SER A 11 1.41 -32.83 -52.48
CA SER A 11 0.62 -31.65 -52.11
C SER A 11 0.74 -31.43 -50.57
N ILE A 12 1.60 -30.55 -50.16
CA ILE A 12 1.61 -30.07 -48.79
C ILE A 12 0.35 -29.31 -48.55
N ASN A 13 -0.53 -29.85 -47.69
CA ASN A 13 -1.83 -29.27 -47.36
C ASN A 13 -1.63 -27.91 -46.70
N ARG A 14 -1.96 -26.82 -47.41
CA ARG A 14 -1.91 -25.43 -46.96
C ARG A 14 -2.74 -25.17 -45.69
N HIS A 15 -3.58 -26.12 -45.28
CA HIS A 15 -4.38 -26.02 -44.05
C HIS A 15 -3.60 -26.28 -42.76
N TRP A 16 -2.46 -27.00 -42.82
CA TRP A 16 -1.62 -27.25 -41.64
C TRP A 16 -0.77 -26.04 -41.23
N LEU A 17 -0.39 -25.20 -42.19
CA LEU A 17 0.30 -23.94 -41.94
C LEU A 17 -0.60 -22.90 -41.29
N ALA A 18 -1.89 -22.89 -41.57
CA ALA A 18 -2.86 -21.98 -40.95
C ALA A 18 -3.14 -22.35 -39.49
N LEU A 19 -3.09 -23.65 -39.13
CA LEU A 19 -3.29 -24.13 -37.75
C LEU A 19 -2.11 -23.85 -36.84
N LEU A 20 -0.89 -23.79 -37.37
CA LEU A 20 0.31 -23.42 -36.60
C LEU A 20 0.38 -21.93 -36.31
N LEU A 21 -0.21 -21.09 -37.18
CA LEU A 21 -0.23 -19.62 -36.98
C LEU A 21 -1.26 -19.18 -35.93
N VAL A 22 -2.35 -19.93 -35.75
CA VAL A 22 -3.37 -19.64 -34.73
C VAL A 22 -2.90 -20.10 -33.33
N GLY A 23 -2.03 -21.10 -33.24
CA GLY A 23 -1.46 -21.57 -31.97
C GLY A 23 -0.39 -20.65 -31.36
N ALA A 24 0.26 -19.80 -32.15
CA ALA A 24 1.34 -18.94 -31.70
C ALA A 24 0.86 -17.62 -31.04
N THR A 25 -0.37 -17.24 -31.21
CA THR A 25 -0.94 -16.00 -30.62
C THR A 25 -1.44 -16.16 -29.18
N ALA A 26 -1.50 -17.38 -28.64
CA ALA A 26 -2.05 -17.66 -27.30
C ALA A 26 -1.00 -17.61 -26.16
N LEU A 27 0.26 -17.33 -26.46
CA LEU A 27 1.36 -17.26 -25.49
C LEU A 27 1.85 -15.83 -25.23
N LEU A 28 0.96 -14.84 -25.28
CA LEU A 28 1.28 -13.54 -24.68
C LEU A 28 1.32 -13.76 -23.17
N PRO A 29 2.46 -13.47 -22.47
CA PRO A 29 2.48 -13.53 -21.03
C PRO A 29 1.43 -12.54 -20.52
N PHE A 30 0.40 -13.07 -19.88
CA PHE A 30 -0.51 -12.26 -19.08
C PHE A 30 0.34 -11.71 -17.94
N GLN A 31 0.87 -10.50 -18.11
CA GLN A 31 1.50 -9.78 -17.03
C GLN A 31 0.35 -9.30 -16.13
N PRO A 32 0.26 -9.80 -14.89
CA PRO A 32 -0.69 -9.22 -13.96
C PRO A 32 -0.28 -7.76 -13.80
N SER A 33 -1.15 -6.85 -14.22
CA SER A 33 -1.02 -5.44 -13.87
C SER A 33 -0.99 -5.39 -12.35
N LYS A 34 0.18 -5.05 -11.76
CA LYS A 34 0.26 -4.77 -10.34
C LYS A 34 -0.68 -3.59 -10.13
N ALA A 35 -1.78 -3.82 -9.40
CA ALA A 35 -2.65 -2.73 -9.00
C ALA A 35 -1.76 -1.71 -8.29
N GLU A 36 -1.77 -0.47 -8.73
CA GLU A 36 -1.02 0.61 -8.09
C GLU A 36 -1.57 0.74 -6.67
N GLU A 37 -0.70 0.57 -5.68
CA GLU A 37 -1.09 0.70 -4.28
C GLU A 37 -1.55 2.13 -4.04
N ALA A 38 -2.75 2.29 -3.48
CA ALA A 38 -3.33 3.60 -3.21
C ALA A 38 -2.46 4.39 -2.21
N PHE A 39 -1.87 3.68 -1.23
CA PHE A 39 -0.93 4.25 -0.27
C PHE A 39 0.43 3.58 -0.43
N THR A 40 1.48 4.37 -0.53
CA THR A 40 2.84 3.84 -0.76
C THR A 40 3.82 4.36 0.28
N ILE A 41 4.46 3.46 1.02
CA ILE A 41 5.54 3.81 1.95
C ILE A 41 6.83 4.00 1.14
N LYS A 42 7.28 5.26 1.00
CA LYS A 42 8.44 5.64 0.17
C LYS A 42 9.77 5.47 0.87
N SER A 43 9.82 5.79 2.16
CA SER A 43 11.01 5.57 2.98
C SER A 43 10.62 5.24 4.40
N LEU A 44 11.46 4.44 5.05
CA LEU A 44 11.30 4.04 6.43
C LEU A 44 12.70 3.94 7.02
N GLU A 45 12.96 4.69 8.08
CA GLU A 45 14.24 4.75 8.75
C GLU A 45 14.05 4.66 10.27
N THR A 46 14.97 4.01 10.94
CA THR A 46 14.98 3.93 12.40
C THR A 46 16.28 4.49 12.95
N LYS A 47 16.18 5.21 14.07
CA LYS A 47 17.34 5.78 14.76
C LYS A 47 17.22 5.60 16.26
N LEU A 48 18.35 5.44 16.94
CA LEU A 48 18.41 5.37 18.39
C LEU A 48 18.75 6.77 18.94
N VAL A 49 17.84 7.35 19.72
CA VAL A 49 18.01 8.67 20.34
C VAL A 49 17.72 8.54 21.83
N ASP A 50 18.69 8.89 22.67
CA ASP A 50 18.57 8.84 24.14
C ASP A 50 18.06 7.49 24.69
N GLY A 51 18.46 6.39 24.04
CA GLY A 51 18.07 5.04 24.45
C GLY A 51 16.69 4.60 23.97
N VAL A 52 15.98 5.41 23.18
CA VAL A 52 14.68 5.09 22.56
C VAL A 52 14.82 4.99 21.05
N TYR A 53 14.34 3.91 20.47
CA TYR A 53 14.22 3.79 19.02
C TYR A 53 13.09 4.68 18.52
N GLN A 54 13.39 5.47 17.50
CA GLN A 54 12.45 6.36 16.84
C GLN A 54 12.33 5.97 15.37
N LEU A 55 11.14 6.19 14.81
CA LEU A 55 10.79 5.96 13.41
C LEU A 55 10.63 7.28 12.67
N ASP A 56 11.28 7.38 11.53
CA ASP A 56 10.98 8.36 10.50
C ASP A 56 10.41 7.62 9.28
N CYS A 57 9.26 8.08 8.75
CA CYS A 57 8.58 7.45 7.64
C CYS A 57 8.03 8.49 6.67
N ARG A 58 8.12 8.18 5.38
CA ARG A 58 7.50 8.97 4.31
C ARG A 58 6.50 8.11 3.56
N ILE A 59 5.27 8.60 3.47
CA ILE A 59 4.15 7.91 2.84
C ILE A 59 3.53 8.82 1.80
N ASP A 60 3.26 8.29 0.62
CA ASP A 60 2.45 8.96 -0.40
C ASP A 60 1.04 8.37 -0.38
N TYR A 61 0.07 9.24 -0.33
CA TYR A 61 -1.36 8.91 -0.28
C TYR A 61 -2.03 9.30 -1.59
N HIS A 62 -2.61 8.33 -2.30
CA HIS A 62 -3.40 8.56 -3.50
C HIS A 62 -4.83 8.07 -3.24
N PHE A 63 -5.76 8.98 -3.28
CA PHE A 63 -7.18 8.66 -3.15
C PHE A 63 -7.82 8.46 -4.52
N SER A 64 -8.75 7.51 -4.62
CA SER A 64 -9.60 7.36 -5.78
C SER A 64 -10.48 8.60 -6.01
N GLU A 65 -10.99 8.78 -7.22
CA GLU A 65 -11.91 9.89 -7.52
C GLU A 65 -13.16 9.85 -6.64
N GLU A 66 -13.67 8.66 -6.34
CA GLU A 66 -14.84 8.47 -5.48
C GLU A 66 -14.55 8.89 -4.03
N ALA A 67 -13.40 8.47 -3.49
CA ALA A 67 -12.98 8.87 -2.15
C ALA A 67 -12.74 10.38 -2.07
N LEU A 68 -12.10 10.98 -3.09
CA LEU A 68 -11.90 12.43 -3.16
C LEU A 68 -13.22 13.20 -3.17
N ALA A 69 -14.20 12.73 -3.95
CA ALA A 69 -15.53 13.33 -3.99
C ALA A 69 -16.22 13.23 -2.61
N ALA A 70 -16.12 12.10 -1.93
CA ALA A 70 -16.67 11.93 -0.58
C ALA A 70 -16.01 12.87 0.44
N LEU A 71 -14.68 12.98 0.44
CA LEU A 71 -13.94 13.89 1.31
C LEU A 71 -14.36 15.35 1.07
N GLN A 72 -14.47 15.78 -0.19
CA GLN A 72 -14.92 17.14 -0.56
C GLN A 72 -16.37 17.42 -0.14
N ASN A 73 -17.20 16.38 -0.06
CA ASN A 73 -18.56 16.47 0.47
C ASN A 73 -18.61 16.39 2.01
N GLY A 74 -17.46 16.47 2.67
CA GLY A 74 -17.35 16.56 4.13
C GLY A 74 -17.36 15.21 4.85
N VAL A 75 -17.18 14.07 4.14
CA VAL A 75 -16.99 12.78 4.79
C VAL A 75 -15.61 12.74 5.45
N PRO A 76 -15.52 12.55 6.78
CA PRO A 76 -14.23 12.46 7.46
C PRO A 76 -13.58 11.10 7.18
N PHE A 77 -12.27 11.10 6.98
CA PHE A 77 -11.48 9.89 6.79
C PHE A 77 -10.57 9.65 7.99
N LEU A 78 -10.73 8.52 8.64
CA LEU A 78 -9.78 8.03 9.64
C LEU A 78 -8.73 7.18 8.93
N ILE A 79 -7.50 7.66 8.93
CA ILE A 79 -6.34 6.96 8.37
C ILE A 79 -5.53 6.42 9.52
N LEU A 80 -5.32 5.11 9.53
CA LEU A 80 -4.56 4.41 10.55
C LEU A 80 -3.17 4.05 10.03
N LEU A 81 -2.17 4.28 10.84
CA LEU A 81 -0.78 3.85 10.63
C LEU A 81 -0.43 2.82 11.71
N ASN A 82 -0.34 1.56 11.31
CA ASN A 82 0.04 0.47 12.19
C ASN A 82 1.53 0.19 12.11
N ILE A 83 2.15 0.05 13.25
CA ILE A 83 3.59 -0.15 13.40
C ILE A 83 3.80 -1.32 14.36
N GLU A 84 4.51 -2.34 13.91
CA GLU A 84 4.89 -3.50 14.69
C GLU A 84 6.42 -3.56 14.83
N VAL A 85 6.92 -3.84 16.02
CA VAL A 85 8.32 -4.16 16.23
C VAL A 85 8.43 -5.63 16.57
N GLU A 86 9.19 -6.36 15.74
CA GLU A 86 9.30 -7.81 15.84
C GLU A 86 10.76 -8.24 16.04
N GLN A 87 10.96 -9.26 16.87
CA GLN A 87 12.19 -10.04 16.89
C GLN A 87 12.14 -11.09 15.77
N VAL A 88 13.10 -11.03 14.85
CA VAL A 88 13.22 -11.98 13.75
C VAL A 88 13.74 -13.32 14.26
N ARG A 89 13.00 -14.40 14.04
CA ARG A 89 13.35 -15.77 14.43
C ARG A 89 13.25 -16.71 13.25
N TRP A 90 13.92 -17.86 13.33
CA TRP A 90 13.96 -18.83 12.23
C TRP A 90 12.63 -19.55 11.95
N TYR A 91 11.71 -19.59 12.93
CA TYR A 91 10.43 -20.31 12.81
C TYR A 91 9.21 -19.36 12.75
N TRP A 92 9.10 -18.34 13.60
CA TRP A 92 8.15 -17.23 13.50
C TRP A 92 8.65 -16.02 14.26
N ASN A 93 8.33 -14.84 13.79
CA ASN A 93 8.70 -13.60 14.45
C ASN A 93 7.92 -13.44 15.76
N LYS A 94 8.56 -12.82 16.74
CA LYS A 94 7.92 -12.47 18.01
C LYS A 94 7.62 -10.98 18.00
N ASN A 95 6.34 -10.61 18.09
CA ASN A 95 5.93 -9.23 18.29
C ASN A 95 6.36 -8.75 19.69
N LEU A 96 7.03 -7.60 19.74
CA LEU A 96 7.52 -6.96 20.97
C LEU A 96 6.71 -5.72 21.31
N ALA A 97 6.31 -4.95 20.31
CA ALA A 97 5.53 -3.74 20.45
C ALA A 97 4.63 -3.55 19.23
N GLU A 98 3.45 -3.04 19.49
CA GLU A 98 2.47 -2.66 18.50
C GLU A 98 1.98 -1.25 18.82
N LEU A 99 2.03 -0.38 17.83
CA LEU A 99 1.61 1.00 17.95
C LEU A 99 0.65 1.32 16.81
N GLU A 100 -0.37 2.11 17.12
CA GLU A 100 -1.30 2.64 16.14
C GLU A 100 -1.33 4.16 16.25
N GLN A 101 -1.19 4.83 15.10
CA GLN A 101 -1.36 6.27 14.97
C GLN A 101 -2.61 6.53 14.15
N GLY A 102 -3.54 7.30 14.71
CA GLY A 102 -4.78 7.68 14.05
C GLY A 102 -4.74 9.13 13.57
N TYR A 103 -5.09 9.33 12.30
CA TYR A 103 -5.18 10.66 11.69
C TYR A 103 -6.57 10.85 11.09
N LEU A 104 -7.28 11.87 11.56
CA LEU A 104 -8.56 12.25 10.98
C LEU A 104 -8.35 13.38 9.97
N LEU A 105 -8.65 13.11 8.71
CA LEU A 105 -8.64 14.08 7.61
C LEU A 105 -10.07 14.42 7.24
N LEU A 106 -10.39 15.71 7.19
CA LEU A 106 -11.69 16.19 6.76
C LEU A 106 -11.59 17.50 5.96
N TYR A 107 -12.55 17.73 5.07
CA TYR A 107 -12.73 19.02 4.40
C TYR A 107 -13.83 19.84 5.08
N HIS A 108 -13.49 21.06 5.51
CA HIS A 108 -14.41 21.96 6.16
C HIS A 108 -14.93 23.01 5.16
N ALA A 109 -16.10 22.78 4.60
CA ALA A 109 -16.66 23.56 3.49
C ALA A 109 -16.81 25.06 3.77
N LEU A 110 -17.14 25.47 5.02
CA LEU A 110 -17.30 26.88 5.34
C LEU A 110 -15.99 27.68 5.33
N SER A 111 -14.87 27.05 5.65
CA SER A 111 -13.54 27.67 5.63
C SER A 111 -12.72 27.29 4.40
N GLU A 112 -13.25 26.39 3.57
CA GLU A 112 -12.59 25.84 2.39
C GLU A 112 -11.18 25.27 2.71
N LYS A 113 -11.04 24.61 3.89
CA LYS A 113 -9.77 24.07 4.36
C LYS A 113 -9.86 22.58 4.65
N PHE A 114 -8.75 21.92 4.41
CA PHE A 114 -8.52 20.55 4.89
C PHE A 114 -7.99 20.62 6.33
N ILE A 115 -8.58 19.84 7.21
CA ILE A 115 -8.20 19.73 8.61
C ILE A 115 -7.58 18.34 8.80
N LEU A 116 -6.37 18.32 9.32
CA LEU A 116 -5.66 17.10 9.72
C LEU A 116 -5.54 17.10 11.25
N HIS A 117 -6.14 16.10 11.89
CA HIS A 117 -6.10 15.93 13.33
C HIS A 117 -5.39 14.62 13.69
N ASN A 118 -4.26 14.71 14.35
CA ASN A 118 -3.57 13.56 14.93
C ASN A 118 -4.26 13.18 16.25
N LEU A 119 -4.91 12.02 16.26
CA LEU A 119 -5.73 11.58 17.41
C LEU A 119 -4.89 11.16 18.62
N ASN A 120 -3.61 10.81 18.42
CA ASN A 120 -2.73 10.37 19.49
C ASN A 120 -2.10 11.55 20.24
N SER A 121 -1.71 12.60 19.52
CA SER A 121 -1.14 13.81 20.11
C SER A 121 -2.16 14.90 20.40
N GLY A 122 -3.35 14.84 19.78
CA GLY A 122 -4.35 15.89 19.81
C GLY A 122 -4.02 17.10 18.93
N ALA A 123 -2.91 17.09 18.20
CA ALA A 123 -2.51 18.17 17.30
C ALA A 123 -3.48 18.30 16.12
N GLN A 124 -3.93 19.51 15.83
CA GLN A 124 -4.81 19.80 14.71
C GLN A 124 -4.21 20.90 13.86
N GLU A 125 -4.14 20.65 12.55
CA GLU A 125 -3.57 21.58 11.58
C GLU A 125 -4.56 21.84 10.43
N HIS A 126 -4.45 23.01 9.80
CA HIS A 126 -5.33 23.45 8.74
C HIS A 126 -4.55 23.76 7.48
N TYR A 127 -4.96 23.16 6.36
CA TYR A 127 -4.30 23.30 5.07
C TYR A 127 -5.23 23.89 4.03
N ALA A 128 -4.69 24.75 3.16
CA ALA A 128 -5.47 25.37 2.08
C ALA A 128 -5.73 24.40 0.91
N THR A 129 -4.88 23.37 0.75
CA THR A 129 -4.98 22.39 -0.33
C THR A 129 -4.90 20.98 0.20
N LEU A 130 -5.50 20.04 -0.52
CA LEU A 130 -5.41 18.62 -0.21
C LEU A 130 -3.95 18.12 -0.26
N ASP A 131 -3.21 18.52 -1.29
CA ASP A 131 -1.81 18.12 -1.43
C ASP A 131 -0.95 18.53 -0.23
N ALA A 132 -1.18 19.72 0.33
CA ALA A 132 -0.48 20.16 1.53
C ALA A 132 -0.86 19.29 2.75
N ALA A 133 -2.15 18.96 2.90
CA ALA A 133 -2.62 18.08 3.97
C ALA A 133 -2.06 16.65 3.84
N LEU A 134 -2.08 16.08 2.63
CA LEU A 134 -1.53 14.75 2.36
C LEU A 134 0.00 14.71 2.54
N ASN A 135 0.70 15.74 2.14
CA ASN A 135 2.14 15.86 2.40
C ASN A 135 2.48 15.93 3.89
N ALA A 136 1.63 16.56 4.70
CA ALA A 136 1.80 16.60 6.15
C ALA A 136 1.46 15.24 6.78
N LEU A 137 0.32 14.64 6.40
CA LEU A 137 -0.09 13.30 6.82
C LEU A 137 1.00 12.25 6.51
N GLY A 138 1.61 12.33 5.31
CA GLY A 138 2.64 11.40 4.86
C GLY A 138 4.02 11.58 5.52
N ARG A 139 4.18 12.54 6.44
CA ARG A 139 5.44 12.81 7.10
C ARG A 139 5.37 12.45 8.58
N VAL A 140 5.85 11.27 8.90
CA VAL A 140 6.02 10.83 10.29
C VAL A 140 7.50 11.02 10.68
N THR A 141 7.76 11.75 11.74
CA THR A 141 9.12 12.05 12.20
C THR A 141 9.25 11.88 13.71
N ASN A 142 10.39 11.30 14.12
CA ASN A 142 10.74 11.10 15.53
C ASN A 142 9.67 10.34 16.34
N LEU A 143 8.93 9.44 15.71
CA LEU A 143 7.91 8.66 16.41
C LEU A 143 8.60 7.63 17.33
N PRO A 144 8.43 7.71 18.66
CA PRO A 144 9.03 6.75 19.57
C PRO A 144 8.40 5.38 19.41
N LEU A 145 9.25 4.35 19.31
CA LEU A 145 8.83 2.95 19.16
C LEU A 145 8.93 2.19 20.48
N LEU A 146 10.16 2.05 21.00
CA LEU A 146 10.44 1.31 22.24
C LEU A 146 11.81 1.68 22.83
N ASP A 147 12.00 1.42 24.13
CA ASP A 147 13.29 1.56 24.82
C ASP A 147 14.24 0.44 24.37
N ALA A 148 15.49 0.79 24.05
CA ALA A 148 16.53 -0.16 23.65
C ALA A 148 16.83 -1.23 24.72
N LYS A 149 16.58 -0.94 26.01
CA LYS A 149 16.72 -1.90 27.11
C LYS A 149 15.79 -3.09 27.02
N LEU A 150 14.71 -3.00 26.25
CA LEU A 150 13.78 -4.11 26.01
C LEU A 150 14.31 -5.12 24.99
N LEU A 151 15.38 -4.76 24.29
CA LEU A 151 15.99 -5.61 23.27
C LEU A 151 17.06 -6.50 23.88
N VAL A 152 17.08 -7.76 23.42
CA VAL A 152 18.13 -8.72 23.82
C VAL A 152 19.33 -8.52 22.91
N PRO A 153 20.56 -8.43 23.45
CA PRO A 153 21.79 -8.35 22.65
C PRO A 153 21.87 -9.48 21.62
N ASP A 154 22.50 -9.22 20.48
CA ASP A 154 22.76 -10.17 19.39
C ASP A 154 21.51 -10.74 18.69
N ALA A 155 20.32 -10.30 19.06
CA ALA A 155 19.10 -10.66 18.35
C ALA A 155 18.82 -9.66 17.22
N ARG A 156 18.18 -10.15 16.15
CA ARG A 156 17.77 -9.31 15.01
C ARG A 156 16.33 -8.84 15.20
N TYR A 157 16.12 -7.57 14.90
CA TYR A 157 14.82 -6.93 15.00
C TYR A 157 14.45 -6.23 13.71
N GLN A 158 13.15 -6.11 13.47
CA GLN A 158 12.59 -5.35 12.36
C GLN A 158 11.40 -4.53 12.84
N VAL A 159 11.18 -3.40 12.19
CA VAL A 159 9.94 -2.64 12.26
C VAL A 159 9.13 -2.92 11.02
N LYS A 160 7.83 -3.13 11.17
CA LYS A 160 6.87 -3.27 10.08
C LYS A 160 5.88 -2.13 10.16
N VAL A 161 5.55 -1.57 9.02
CA VAL A 161 4.63 -0.44 8.91
C VAL A 161 3.60 -0.72 7.84
N ARG A 162 2.35 -0.37 8.10
CA ARG A 162 1.23 -0.38 7.16
C ARG A 162 0.33 0.79 7.45
N THR A 163 -0.27 1.37 6.42
CA THR A 163 -1.29 2.41 6.57
C THR A 163 -2.53 2.08 5.75
N TYR A 164 -3.70 2.48 6.21
CA TYR A 164 -4.97 2.23 5.54
C TYR A 164 -6.06 3.20 5.98
N LEU A 165 -7.07 3.36 5.12
CA LEU A 165 -8.33 4.00 5.48
C LEU A 165 -9.18 3.04 6.32
N ASP A 166 -9.61 3.48 7.48
CA ASP A 166 -10.54 2.70 8.31
C ASP A 166 -11.98 2.82 7.76
N ILE A 167 -12.41 1.78 7.04
CA ILE A 167 -13.76 1.69 6.47
C ILE A 167 -14.84 1.70 7.57
N GLU A 168 -14.56 1.17 8.75
CA GLU A 168 -15.51 1.14 9.86
C GLU A 168 -15.81 2.53 10.43
N SER A 169 -14.91 3.47 10.26
CA SER A 169 -15.09 4.87 10.65
C SER A 169 -15.96 5.67 9.69
N LEU A 170 -16.19 5.18 8.47
CA LEU A 170 -17.05 5.85 7.49
C LEU A 170 -18.51 5.88 7.98
N PRO A 171 -19.32 6.86 7.50
CA PRO A 171 -20.75 6.88 7.73
C PRO A 171 -21.41 5.55 7.39
N ALA A 172 -22.27 5.04 8.27
CA ALA A 172 -22.86 3.71 8.13
C ALA A 172 -23.47 3.39 6.76
N PRO A 173 -24.14 4.32 6.04
CA PRO A 173 -24.67 4.05 4.70
C PRO A 173 -23.60 3.78 3.63
N MET A 174 -22.34 4.25 3.82
CA MET A 174 -21.26 4.11 2.86
C MET A 174 -20.50 2.79 3.01
N ARG A 175 -20.47 2.21 4.22
CA ARG A 175 -19.67 1.02 4.53
C ARG A 175 -19.93 -0.18 3.62
N PRO A 176 -21.21 -0.56 3.31
CA PRO A 176 -21.45 -1.72 2.44
C PRO A 176 -20.82 -1.54 1.05
N LEU A 177 -20.88 -0.35 0.47
CA LEU A 177 -20.25 -0.03 -0.81
C LEU A 177 -18.71 -0.04 -0.69
N ALA A 178 -18.18 0.55 0.37
CA ALA A 178 -16.74 0.62 0.61
C ALA A 178 -16.09 -0.76 0.77
N TYR A 179 -16.81 -1.75 1.30
CA TYR A 179 -16.30 -3.12 1.42
C TYR A 179 -16.19 -3.88 0.09
N ILE A 180 -17.00 -3.53 -0.91
CA ILE A 180 -17.07 -4.26 -2.18
C ILE A 180 -16.40 -3.55 -3.35
N SER A 181 -16.20 -2.22 -3.26
CA SER A 181 -15.57 -1.42 -4.31
C SER A 181 -14.06 -1.31 -4.11
N SER A 182 -13.31 -1.51 -5.20
CA SER A 182 -11.86 -1.29 -5.23
C SER A 182 -11.46 0.16 -4.95
N ASP A 183 -12.34 1.12 -5.23
CA ASP A 183 -12.09 2.56 -5.03
C ASP A 183 -11.94 2.94 -3.57
N TRP A 184 -12.42 2.08 -2.66
CA TRP A 184 -12.29 2.25 -1.22
C TRP A 184 -11.21 1.36 -0.59
N LYS A 185 -10.54 0.54 -1.40
CA LYS A 185 -9.38 -0.22 -0.94
C LYS A 185 -8.14 0.70 -0.90
N LEU A 186 -8.14 1.61 0.06
CA LEU A 186 -7.11 2.62 0.26
C LEU A 186 -6.18 2.16 1.38
N ASP A 187 -5.22 1.33 1.02
CA ASP A 187 -4.22 0.76 1.92
C ASP A 187 -2.85 0.64 1.25
N SER A 188 -1.83 0.40 2.07
CA SER A 188 -0.50 -0.03 1.63
C SER A 188 -0.29 -1.50 1.96
N ASP A 189 0.67 -2.15 1.29
CA ASP A 189 1.25 -3.38 1.80
C ASP A 189 2.04 -3.14 3.10
N TRP A 190 2.35 -4.22 3.83
CA TRP A 190 3.29 -4.17 4.94
C TRP A 190 4.72 -3.99 4.42
N VAL A 191 5.39 -2.95 4.87
CA VAL A 191 6.81 -2.71 4.59
C VAL A 191 7.62 -3.01 5.84
N SER A 192 8.68 -3.82 5.69
CA SER A 192 9.55 -4.21 6.80
C SER A 192 10.92 -3.55 6.66
N TRP A 193 11.47 -3.08 7.76
CA TRP A 193 12.79 -2.45 7.83
C TRP A 193 13.60 -2.97 9.02
N PRO A 194 14.89 -3.24 8.86
CA PRO A 194 15.74 -3.65 9.98
C PRO A 194 15.80 -2.56 11.07
N LEU A 195 15.66 -2.96 12.32
CA LEU A 195 15.97 -2.09 13.44
C LEU A 195 17.47 -2.14 13.66
N THR A 196 18.17 -1.10 13.23
CA THR A 196 19.63 -1.02 13.34
C THR A 196 20.00 -0.66 14.79
N GLN A 197 20.83 -1.50 15.40
CA GLN A 197 21.39 -1.26 16.74
C GLN A 197 22.61 -0.34 16.66
#